data_d900decc1087e7affbbcab27e7126cf7
#
_entry.id   d900decc1087e7affbbcab27e7126cf7
#
_cell.length_a   1.000
_cell.length_b   1.000
_cell.length_c   1.000
_cell.angle_alpha   90.00
_cell.angle_beta   90.00
_cell.angle_gamma   90.00
#
_symmetry.space_group_name_H-M   'P 1'
#
loop_
_entity.id
_entity.type
_entity.pdbx_description
1 polymer ?
#
loop_
_entity_poly.entity_id
_entity_poly.type
_entity_poly.pdbx_seq_one_letter_code
_entity_poly.pdbx_strand_id
1 'polypeptide(L)'
;MASAWHWVSIGTADMEAALAFWVGRLGFECVARAEGDDPGLREHWGVTDRQIARQALVRSVGAENGGMHLAEWDVAAESVRAEAQVFDLCPKNLDIYVDDLPVRMAQLTDQGVVFRNEHYSEAVSPDGVHFREIHLAGHDDINIVLLQVIGSDTPIPESGFYGVGPLVCIVRDPAS
;
A
#
# COMPACT_ATOMS: atom_id res chain seq x y z
N MET A 1 12.94 -15.90 13.38
CA MET A 1 12.58 -14.47 13.26
C MET A 1 12.29 -14.22 11.79
N ALA A 2 11.12 -13.68 11.46
CA ALA A 2 10.85 -13.22 10.11
C ALA A 2 11.65 -11.94 9.86
N SER A 3 12.28 -11.82 8.69
CA SER A 3 12.89 -10.55 8.27
C SER A 3 11.81 -9.57 7.83
N ALA A 4 12.08 -8.27 7.92
CA ALA A 4 11.24 -7.27 7.27
C ALA A 4 11.23 -7.54 5.74
N TRP A 5 10.07 -7.40 5.11
CA TRP A 5 10.00 -7.46 3.67
C TRP A 5 10.50 -6.14 3.05
N HIS A 6 11.21 -6.24 1.93
CA HIS A 6 11.81 -5.07 1.28
C HIS A 6 10.83 -4.38 0.33
N TRP A 7 10.17 -5.16 -0.52
CA TRP A 7 9.31 -4.65 -1.58
C TRP A 7 8.06 -5.51 -1.73
N VAL A 8 6.93 -4.88 -2.03
CA VAL A 8 5.72 -5.53 -2.53
C VAL A 8 5.47 -5.10 -3.96
N SER A 9 5.17 -6.05 -4.86
CA SER A 9 4.81 -5.73 -6.23
C SER A 9 3.30 -5.54 -6.36
N ILE A 10 2.90 -4.45 -6.99
CA ILE A 10 1.52 -4.04 -7.17
C ILE A 10 1.30 -3.71 -8.64
N GLY A 11 0.32 -4.36 -9.27
CA GLY A 11 -0.12 -4.00 -10.60
C GLY A 11 -0.88 -2.66 -10.57
N THR A 12 -0.70 -1.85 -11.59
CA THR A 12 -1.47 -0.62 -11.78
C THR A 12 -1.98 -0.51 -13.22
N ALA A 13 -3.15 0.09 -13.39
CA ALA A 13 -3.72 0.40 -14.69
C ALA A 13 -3.16 1.71 -15.27
N ASP A 14 -2.66 2.60 -14.41
CA ASP A 14 -2.10 3.91 -14.79
C ASP A 14 -0.97 4.30 -13.82
N MET A 15 0.25 4.26 -14.33
CA MET A 15 1.47 4.58 -13.58
C MET A 15 1.46 6.02 -13.05
N GLU A 16 0.98 6.98 -13.83
CA GLU A 16 0.99 8.38 -13.40
C GLU A 16 -0.06 8.63 -12.31
N ALA A 17 -1.22 7.98 -12.38
CA ALA A 17 -2.23 8.03 -11.32
C ALA A 17 -1.70 7.38 -10.02
N ALA A 18 -1.02 6.24 -10.13
CA ALA A 18 -0.39 5.58 -8.99
C ALA A 18 0.68 6.47 -8.33
N LEU A 19 1.56 7.08 -9.14
CA LEU A 19 2.59 7.98 -8.64
C LEU A 19 2.01 9.28 -8.06
N ALA A 20 0.95 9.83 -8.66
CA ALA A 20 0.25 10.99 -8.11
C ALA A 20 -0.32 10.68 -6.71
N PHE A 21 -0.78 9.45 -6.49
CA PHE A 21 -1.25 9.03 -5.17
C PHE A 21 -0.07 8.86 -4.18
N TRP A 22 0.89 8.01 -4.48
CA TRP A 22 1.96 7.66 -3.53
C TRP A 22 2.93 8.81 -3.29
N VAL A 23 3.39 9.47 -4.35
CA VAL A 23 4.37 10.56 -4.27
C VAL A 23 3.66 11.88 -4.00
N GLY A 24 2.59 12.16 -4.74
CA GLY A 24 1.91 13.47 -4.68
C GLY A 24 1.09 13.67 -3.40
N ARG A 25 0.37 12.64 -2.93
CA ARG A 25 -0.52 12.78 -1.76
C ARG A 25 0.12 12.30 -0.46
N LEU A 26 0.84 11.18 -0.49
CA LEU A 26 1.45 10.61 0.71
C LEU A 26 2.90 11.06 0.92
N GLY A 27 3.51 11.78 -0.03
CA GLY A 27 4.86 12.30 0.09
C GLY A 27 5.95 11.23 0.07
N PHE A 28 5.68 10.08 -0.57
CA PHE A 28 6.69 9.07 -0.81
C PHE A 28 7.67 9.53 -1.90
N GLU A 29 8.79 8.87 -2.04
CA GLU A 29 9.75 9.13 -3.12
C GLU A 29 9.69 8.04 -4.18
N CYS A 30 9.73 8.44 -5.46
CA CYS A 30 9.97 7.53 -6.56
C CYS A 30 11.49 7.40 -6.76
N VAL A 31 12.05 6.26 -6.36
CA VAL A 31 13.52 6.05 -6.36
C VAL A 31 14.06 5.52 -7.68
N ALA A 32 13.21 4.93 -8.51
CA ALA A 32 13.56 4.47 -9.84
C ALA A 32 12.34 4.36 -10.73
N ARG A 33 12.55 4.53 -12.05
CA ARG A 33 11.56 4.24 -13.09
C ARG A 33 12.24 3.49 -14.23
N ALA A 34 11.49 2.63 -14.88
CA ALA A 34 11.90 1.95 -16.11
C ALA A 34 10.71 1.85 -17.07
N GLU A 35 11.02 1.88 -18.35
CA GLU A 35 10.06 1.64 -19.42
C GLU A 35 10.43 0.37 -20.19
N GLY A 36 9.42 -0.31 -20.68
CA GLY A 36 9.57 -1.55 -21.45
C GLY A 36 9.53 -2.80 -20.57
N ASP A 37 9.55 -3.92 -21.27
CA ASP A 37 9.35 -5.24 -20.70
C ASP A 37 10.57 -5.73 -19.91
N ASP A 38 10.28 -6.46 -18.83
CA ASP A 38 11.26 -7.23 -18.06
C ASP A 38 10.89 -8.73 -18.13
N PRO A 39 11.43 -9.45 -19.11
CA PRO A 39 11.14 -10.87 -19.28
C PRO A 39 11.55 -11.73 -18.08
N GLY A 40 12.64 -11.36 -17.39
CA GLY A 40 13.11 -12.09 -16.21
C GLY A 40 12.15 -11.97 -15.04
N LEU A 41 11.63 -10.78 -14.82
CA LEU A 41 10.65 -10.54 -13.77
C LEU A 41 9.31 -11.22 -14.09
N ARG A 42 8.86 -11.17 -15.35
CA ARG A 42 7.66 -11.87 -15.79
C ARG A 42 7.78 -13.39 -15.64
N GLU A 43 8.92 -13.95 -16.01
CA GLU A 43 9.20 -15.37 -15.80
C GLU A 43 9.13 -15.76 -14.34
N HIS A 44 9.74 -14.94 -13.47
CA HIS A 44 9.68 -15.14 -12.01
C HIS A 44 8.25 -15.13 -11.47
N TRP A 45 7.38 -14.27 -12.01
CA TRP A 45 5.96 -14.21 -11.63
C TRP A 45 5.06 -15.22 -12.36
N GLY A 46 5.59 -15.96 -13.32
CA GLY A 46 4.81 -16.88 -14.15
C GLY A 46 3.85 -16.18 -15.11
N VAL A 47 4.10 -14.92 -15.46
CA VAL A 47 3.26 -14.12 -16.37
C VAL A 47 3.77 -14.25 -17.79
N THR A 48 2.98 -14.86 -18.67
CA THR A 48 3.37 -15.15 -20.06
C THR A 48 2.49 -14.49 -21.12
N ASP A 49 1.33 -13.96 -20.73
CA ASP A 49 0.27 -13.47 -21.61
C ASP A 49 0.26 -11.95 -21.80
N ARG A 50 1.15 -11.23 -21.15
CA ARG A 50 1.28 -9.76 -21.21
C ARG A 50 2.71 -9.30 -20.94
N GLN A 51 3.01 -8.04 -21.27
CA GLN A 51 4.32 -7.43 -21.05
C GLN A 51 4.20 -6.30 -20.02
N ILE A 52 5.30 -6.01 -19.35
CA ILE A 52 5.39 -4.84 -18.48
C ILE A 52 5.64 -3.62 -19.40
N ALA A 53 4.77 -2.64 -19.35
CA ALA A 53 4.94 -1.39 -20.10
C ALA A 53 5.81 -0.39 -19.34
N ARG A 54 5.54 -0.19 -18.07
CA ARG A 54 6.26 0.75 -17.19
C ARG A 54 6.42 0.17 -15.79
N GLN A 55 7.49 0.61 -15.11
CA GLN A 55 7.78 0.21 -13.74
C GLN A 55 8.21 1.42 -12.91
N ALA A 56 7.91 1.39 -11.63
CA ALA A 56 8.44 2.37 -10.67
C ALA A 56 8.70 1.71 -9.32
N LEU A 57 9.77 2.13 -8.66
CA LEU A 57 10.04 1.81 -7.26
C LEU A 57 9.71 3.03 -6.40
N VAL A 58 8.83 2.83 -5.42
CA VAL A 58 8.33 3.89 -4.55
C VAL A 58 8.51 3.47 -3.10
N ARG A 59 8.97 4.38 -2.27
CA ARG A 59 9.10 4.14 -0.82
C ARG A 59 8.85 5.42 -0.02
N SER A 60 8.60 5.25 1.25
CA SER A 60 8.59 6.38 2.19
C SER A 60 10.00 6.95 2.35
N VAL A 61 10.12 8.26 2.48
CA VAL A 61 11.40 8.94 2.67
C VAL A 61 12.12 8.41 3.90
N GLY A 62 13.37 7.99 3.73
CA GLY A 62 14.21 7.44 4.80
C GLY A 62 13.91 5.98 5.19
N ALA A 63 12.93 5.32 4.56
CA ALA A 63 12.67 3.91 4.83
C ALA A 63 13.67 3.00 4.10
N GLU A 64 14.22 2.02 4.81
CA GLU A 64 15.07 0.98 4.21
C GLU A 64 14.25 -0.20 3.69
N ASN A 65 13.05 -0.42 4.25
CA ASN A 65 12.15 -1.52 3.97
C ASN A 65 10.73 -0.99 3.71
N GLY A 66 9.84 -1.87 3.27
CA GLY A 66 8.44 -1.50 3.05
C GLY A 66 8.25 -0.61 1.82
N GLY A 67 9.03 -0.83 0.76
CA GLY A 67 8.83 -0.18 -0.52
C GLY A 67 7.79 -0.89 -1.39
N MET A 68 7.40 -0.23 -2.47
CA MET A 68 6.49 -0.76 -3.47
C MET A 68 7.14 -0.76 -4.84
N HIS A 69 6.99 -1.87 -5.54
CA HIS A 69 7.26 -1.97 -6.96
C HIS A 69 5.93 -1.89 -7.70
N LEU A 70 5.71 -0.79 -8.41
CA LEU A 70 4.55 -0.58 -9.26
C LEU A 70 4.84 -1.12 -10.66
N ALA A 71 3.95 -1.93 -11.21
CA ALA A 71 4.07 -2.48 -12.55
C ALA A 71 2.81 -2.19 -13.35
N GLU A 72 2.94 -1.44 -14.44
CA GLU A 72 1.88 -1.21 -15.41
C GLU A 72 2.05 -2.18 -16.57
N TRP A 73 0.95 -2.82 -16.96
CA TRP A 73 0.93 -3.80 -18.03
C TRP A 73 0.57 -3.15 -19.38
N ASP A 74 1.06 -3.71 -20.48
CA ASP A 74 0.75 -3.28 -21.86
C ASP A 74 -0.71 -3.53 -22.24
N VAL A 75 -1.36 -4.45 -21.55
CA VAL A 75 -2.78 -4.77 -21.72
C VAL A 75 -3.50 -4.58 -20.40
N ALA A 76 -4.53 -3.76 -20.39
CA ALA A 76 -5.39 -3.58 -19.22
C ALA A 76 -5.99 -4.92 -18.79
N ALA A 77 -5.92 -5.21 -17.51
CA ALA A 77 -6.58 -6.36 -16.90
C ALA A 77 -7.77 -5.89 -16.06
N GLU A 78 -8.73 -6.77 -15.88
CA GLU A 78 -9.79 -6.51 -14.90
C GLU A 78 -9.17 -6.39 -13.50
N SER A 79 -9.68 -5.41 -12.75
CA SER A 79 -9.27 -5.26 -11.36
C SER A 79 -9.70 -6.47 -10.55
N VAL A 80 -8.75 -7.11 -9.86
CA VAL A 80 -9.05 -8.17 -8.90
C VAL A 80 -9.92 -7.67 -7.73
N ARG A 81 -10.08 -6.35 -7.63
CA ARG A 81 -10.92 -5.70 -6.59
C ARG A 81 -12.37 -5.56 -7.00
N ALA A 82 -12.70 -5.61 -8.31
CA ALA A 82 -14.03 -5.32 -8.84
C ALA A 82 -15.14 -6.17 -8.18
N GLU A 83 -14.86 -7.44 -7.89
CA GLU A 83 -15.80 -8.36 -7.26
C GLU A 83 -15.32 -8.88 -5.90
N ALA A 84 -14.25 -8.32 -5.34
CA ALA A 84 -13.64 -8.82 -4.12
C ALA A 84 -14.55 -8.65 -2.90
N GLN A 85 -14.69 -9.72 -2.14
CA GLN A 85 -15.45 -9.76 -0.88
C GLN A 85 -14.52 -9.70 0.32
N VAL A 86 -15.06 -9.26 1.47
CA VAL A 86 -14.29 -9.11 2.72
C VAL A 86 -13.68 -10.45 3.17
N PHE A 87 -14.34 -11.55 2.92
CA PHE A 87 -13.95 -12.91 3.34
C PHE A 87 -13.14 -13.70 2.32
N ASP A 88 -12.78 -13.10 1.17
CA ASP A 88 -11.92 -13.77 0.19
C ASP A 88 -10.53 -14.03 0.76
N LEU A 89 -9.98 -15.20 0.44
CA LEU A 89 -8.65 -15.61 0.89
C LEU A 89 -7.58 -14.94 0.02
N CYS A 90 -7.13 -13.76 0.43
CA CYS A 90 -6.11 -13.00 -0.31
C CYS A 90 -5.51 -11.89 0.58
N PRO A 91 -4.46 -11.20 0.11
CA PRO A 91 -4.04 -9.93 0.69
C PRO A 91 -5.20 -8.92 0.66
N LYS A 92 -5.45 -8.26 1.79
CA LYS A 92 -6.60 -7.34 1.95
C LYS A 92 -6.22 -5.88 1.91
N ASN A 93 -5.15 -5.51 2.55
CA ASN A 93 -4.73 -4.11 2.64
C ASN A 93 -3.23 -3.97 2.81
N LEU A 94 -2.77 -2.77 2.51
CA LEU A 94 -1.45 -2.24 2.82
C LEU A 94 -1.61 -1.24 3.96
N ASP A 95 -0.90 -1.43 5.05
CA ASP A 95 -0.94 -0.51 6.17
C ASP A 95 0.16 0.54 6.01
N ILE A 96 -0.20 1.80 6.18
CA ILE A 96 0.72 2.94 6.17
C ILE A 96 0.70 3.57 7.56
N TYR A 97 1.86 3.65 8.18
CA TYR A 97 1.97 4.33 9.48
C TYR A 97 1.80 5.83 9.33
N VAL A 98 1.11 6.43 10.29
CA VAL A 98 0.92 7.89 10.36
C VAL A 98 1.26 8.42 11.76
N ASP A 99 1.69 9.68 11.81
CA ASP A 99 2.00 10.38 13.06
C ASP A 99 0.74 10.76 13.86
N ASP A 100 -0.26 11.33 13.18
CA ASP A 100 -1.53 11.79 13.76
C ASP A 100 -2.68 11.49 12.80
N LEU A 101 -3.45 10.46 13.09
CA LEU A 101 -4.49 9.98 12.20
C LEU A 101 -5.57 11.03 11.90
N PRO A 102 -6.15 11.75 12.87
CA PRO A 102 -7.09 12.84 12.61
C PRO A 102 -6.54 13.93 11.67
N VAL A 103 -5.28 14.33 11.87
CA VAL A 103 -4.63 15.34 11.03
C VAL A 103 -4.46 14.83 9.61
N ARG A 104 -4.02 13.58 9.43
CA ARG A 104 -3.82 12.97 8.10
C ARG A 104 -5.14 12.70 7.38
N MET A 105 -6.19 12.35 8.11
CA MET A 105 -7.54 12.25 7.56
C MET A 105 -8.02 13.59 6.99
N ALA A 106 -7.88 14.68 7.76
CA ALA A 106 -8.27 16.02 7.30
C ALA A 106 -7.46 16.41 6.03
N GLN A 107 -6.13 16.24 6.06
CA GLN A 107 -5.25 16.52 4.93
C GLN A 107 -5.70 15.76 3.65
N LEU A 108 -5.97 14.47 3.75
CA LEU A 108 -6.36 13.65 2.60
C LEU A 108 -7.78 13.96 2.13
N THR A 109 -8.70 14.30 3.05
CA THR A 109 -10.05 14.75 2.70
C THR A 109 -10.00 16.05 1.86
N ASP A 110 -9.16 17.01 2.25
CA ASP A 110 -8.97 18.26 1.51
C ASP A 110 -8.39 18.00 0.10
N GLN A 111 -7.67 16.90 -0.08
CA GLN A 111 -7.15 16.44 -1.37
C GLN A 111 -8.14 15.56 -2.16
N GLY A 112 -9.38 15.41 -1.68
CA GLY A 112 -10.43 14.65 -2.33
C GLY A 112 -10.30 13.13 -2.18
N VAL A 113 -9.53 12.63 -1.21
CA VAL A 113 -9.46 11.19 -0.92
C VAL A 113 -10.73 10.75 -0.20
N VAL A 114 -11.29 9.63 -0.65
CA VAL A 114 -12.49 9.04 -0.07
C VAL A 114 -12.09 7.92 0.89
N PHE A 115 -12.54 8.04 2.13
CA PHE A 115 -12.39 6.98 3.13
C PHE A 115 -13.54 5.97 3.00
N ARG A 116 -13.25 4.69 3.28
CA ARG A 116 -14.25 3.61 3.25
C ARG A 116 -15.15 3.61 4.48
N ASN A 117 -14.70 4.26 5.55
CA ASN A 117 -15.42 4.40 6.81
C ASN A 117 -15.52 5.88 7.16
N GLU A 118 -16.64 6.29 7.79
CA GLU A 118 -16.85 7.66 8.25
C GLU A 118 -15.94 8.01 9.43
N HIS A 119 -15.69 7.04 10.30
CA HIS A 119 -14.90 7.20 11.53
C HIS A 119 -13.77 6.17 11.56
N TYR A 120 -12.63 6.55 12.15
CA TYR A 120 -11.58 5.59 12.45
C TYR A 120 -11.97 4.69 13.62
N SER A 121 -11.42 3.50 13.67
CA SER A 121 -11.50 2.60 14.81
C SER A 121 -10.31 2.83 15.75
N GLU A 122 -10.53 2.53 17.02
CA GLU A 122 -9.49 2.52 18.06
C GLU A 122 -9.51 1.17 18.75
N ALA A 123 -8.39 0.51 18.86
CA ALA A 123 -8.28 -0.83 19.38
C ALA A 123 -6.96 -1.05 20.15
N VAL A 124 -6.92 -2.16 20.86
CA VAL A 124 -5.73 -2.67 21.56
C VAL A 124 -5.45 -4.06 21.01
N SER A 125 -4.25 -4.28 20.51
CA SER A 125 -3.84 -5.61 20.06
C SER A 125 -3.67 -6.59 21.23
N PRO A 126 -3.64 -7.91 20.99
CA PRO A 126 -3.47 -8.90 22.05
C PRO A 126 -2.19 -8.75 22.88
N ASP A 127 -1.15 -8.13 22.33
CA ASP A 127 0.11 -7.80 22.97
C ASP A 127 0.13 -6.41 23.63
N GLY A 128 -1.02 -5.73 23.67
CA GLY A 128 -1.22 -4.49 24.41
C GLY A 128 -0.87 -3.21 23.67
N VAL A 129 -0.64 -3.27 22.37
CA VAL A 129 -0.38 -2.08 21.54
C VAL A 129 -1.69 -1.35 21.26
N HIS A 130 -1.78 -0.08 21.62
CA HIS A 130 -2.91 0.78 21.29
C HIS A 130 -2.72 1.38 19.90
N PHE A 131 -3.75 1.33 19.08
CA PHE A 131 -3.71 1.89 17.74
C PHE A 131 -5.05 2.46 17.28
N ARG A 132 -4.97 3.33 16.28
CA ARG A 132 -6.10 3.85 15.51
C ARG A 132 -5.91 3.51 14.06
N GLU A 133 -7.00 3.19 13.37
CA GLU A 133 -6.94 2.86 11.95
C GLU A 133 -8.17 3.33 11.18
N ILE A 134 -7.97 3.63 9.91
CA ILE A 134 -9.04 3.93 8.96
C ILE A 134 -8.68 3.39 7.57
N HIS A 135 -9.69 2.92 6.85
CA HIS A 135 -9.54 2.41 5.50
C HIS A 135 -9.85 3.49 4.46
N LEU A 136 -9.07 3.49 3.37
CA LEU A 136 -9.29 4.35 2.22
C LEU A 136 -9.03 3.60 0.91
N ALA A 137 -9.57 4.14 -0.19
CA ALA A 137 -9.26 3.71 -1.53
C ALA A 137 -7.99 4.40 -2.02
N GLY A 138 -6.96 3.63 -2.32
CA GLY A 138 -5.78 4.10 -3.04
C GLY A 138 -6.00 4.14 -4.55
N HIS A 139 -4.91 4.21 -5.33
CA HIS A 139 -4.97 4.05 -6.76
C HIS A 139 -5.51 2.65 -7.12
N ASP A 140 -6.20 2.53 -8.24
CA ASP A 140 -6.83 1.27 -8.70
C ASP A 140 -7.68 0.57 -7.63
N ASP A 141 -8.30 1.34 -6.73
CA ASP A 141 -9.13 0.86 -5.62
C ASP A 141 -8.41 -0.08 -4.63
N ILE A 142 -7.08 -0.01 -4.55
CA ILE A 142 -6.31 -0.75 -3.54
C ILE A 142 -6.78 -0.32 -2.15
N ASN A 143 -7.07 -1.29 -1.29
CA ASN A 143 -7.42 -1.00 0.08
C ASN A 143 -6.16 -0.64 0.88
N ILE A 144 -6.13 0.57 1.41
CA ILE A 144 -5.06 1.09 2.26
C ILE A 144 -5.63 1.35 3.64
N VAL A 145 -4.86 1.03 4.66
CA VAL A 145 -5.14 1.38 6.04
C VAL A 145 -4.13 2.43 6.49
N LEU A 146 -4.60 3.55 7.02
CA LEU A 146 -3.76 4.44 7.80
C LEU A 146 -3.77 3.95 9.24
N LEU A 147 -2.59 3.72 9.79
CA LEU A 147 -2.38 3.13 11.10
C LEU A 147 -1.55 4.07 11.98
N GLN A 148 -2.15 4.58 13.04
CA GLN A 148 -1.45 5.31 14.10
C GLN A 148 -1.23 4.40 15.28
N VAL A 149 0.02 4.12 15.64
CA VAL A 149 0.37 3.44 16.89
C VAL A 149 0.55 4.46 18.00
N ILE A 150 -0.30 4.41 19.02
CA ILE A 150 -0.30 5.38 20.11
C ILE A 150 0.90 5.15 21.03
N GLY A 151 1.68 6.21 21.25
CA GLY A 151 2.89 6.13 22.07
C GLY A 151 4.10 5.48 21.38
N SER A 152 4.06 5.31 20.06
CA SER A 152 5.22 4.86 19.29
C SER A 152 6.27 5.97 19.17
N ASP A 153 7.53 5.62 19.35
CA ASP A 153 8.67 6.49 19.09
C ASP A 153 9.22 6.33 17.66
N THR A 154 8.49 5.63 16.78
CA THR A 154 8.90 5.46 15.37
C THR A 154 8.99 6.82 14.70
N PRO A 155 10.15 7.20 14.16
CA PRO A 155 10.30 8.48 13.48
C PRO A 155 9.47 8.45 12.17
N ILE A 156 8.49 9.35 12.08
CA ILE A 156 7.67 9.55 10.89
C ILE A 156 8.22 10.77 10.13
N PRO A 157 8.38 10.71 8.80
CA PRO A 157 8.81 11.85 7.98
C PRO A 157 7.86 13.05 8.10
N GLU A 158 8.32 14.23 7.68
CA GLU A 158 7.52 15.47 7.69
C GLU A 158 6.19 15.35 6.92
N SER A 159 6.14 14.47 5.91
CA SER A 159 4.90 14.14 5.19
C SER A 159 3.80 13.58 6.11
N GLY A 160 4.17 13.02 7.25
CA GLY A 160 3.29 12.36 8.20
C GLY A 160 2.89 10.93 7.83
N PHE A 161 3.49 10.37 6.77
CA PHE A 161 3.24 9.00 6.30
C PHE A 161 4.56 8.23 6.23
N TYR A 162 4.58 7.01 6.72
CA TYR A 162 5.80 6.21 6.81
C TYR A 162 5.58 4.75 6.47
N GLY A 163 6.38 4.27 5.52
CA GLY A 163 6.52 2.87 5.17
C GLY A 163 5.23 2.23 4.69
N VAL A 164 5.36 1.06 4.14
CA VAL A 164 4.26 0.13 4.02
C VAL A 164 4.46 -0.90 5.11
N GLY A 165 3.56 -0.88 6.08
CA GLY A 165 3.59 -1.74 7.26
C GLY A 165 3.09 -3.16 6.97
N PRO A 166 2.34 -3.78 7.85
CA PRO A 166 1.85 -5.14 7.65
C PRO A 166 1.02 -5.27 6.37
N LEU A 167 1.21 -6.40 5.68
CA LEU A 167 0.26 -6.87 4.68
C LEU A 167 -0.75 -7.76 5.40
N VAL A 168 -2.00 -7.32 5.46
CA VAL A 168 -3.06 -8.12 6.06
C VAL A 168 -3.61 -9.10 5.04
N CYS A 169 -3.60 -10.38 5.39
CA CYS A 169 -4.12 -11.45 4.57
C CYS A 169 -5.18 -12.24 5.34
N ILE A 170 -6.27 -12.57 4.65
CA ILE A 170 -7.21 -13.57 5.16
C ILE A 170 -6.77 -14.93 4.66
N VAL A 171 -6.59 -15.85 5.58
CA VAL A 171 -6.17 -17.23 5.32
C VAL A 171 -7.22 -18.19 5.89
N ARG A 172 -7.31 -19.38 5.31
CA ARG A 172 -8.25 -20.42 5.78
C ARG A 172 -7.84 -20.99 7.11
N ASP A 173 -6.55 -21.19 7.31
CA ASP A 173 -5.96 -21.76 8.53
C ASP A 173 -4.68 -20.98 8.87
N PRO A 174 -4.67 -20.21 9.97
CA PRO A 174 -3.50 -19.41 10.36
C PRO A 174 -2.31 -20.28 10.83
N ALA A 175 -2.49 -21.56 11.04
CA ALA A 175 -1.42 -22.50 11.41
C ALA A 175 -0.80 -23.23 10.21
N SER A 176 -1.29 -22.99 8.98
CA SER A 176 -0.81 -23.62 7.73
C SER A 176 0.35 -22.85 7.09
#